data_1deabb0816e6cc0c373958673d4274a7
#
_entry.id   1deabb0816e6cc0c373958673d4274a7
#
_cell.length_a   1.000
_cell.length_b   1.000
_cell.length_c   1.000
_cell.angle_alpha   90.00
_cell.angle_beta   90.00
_cell.angle_gamma   90.00
#
_symmetry.space_group_name_H-M   'P 1'
#
loop_
_entity.id
_entity.type
_entity.pdbx_description
1 polymer ?
#
loop_
_entity_poly.entity_id
_entity_poly.type
_entity_poly.pdbx_seq_one_letter_code
_entity_poly.pdbx_strand_id
1 'polypeptide(L)'
;MTAMEIDVTTPALLFPAISLLLLAYTNRFMGITKLIRQLRRKLNDKNYTQVSRQVANLKYRIKLIIWTQATGVVSLIFCTLSMISQFFAASLFGYLSFGLSLILMIISLILSLLEITISAKALNVELEGMEKQNLR
;
A
#
# COMPACT_ATOMS: atom_id res chain seq x y z
N MET A 1 -7.95 29.54 -25.81
CA MET A 1 -7.09 28.45 -25.30
C MET A 1 -6.96 28.63 -23.82
N THR A 2 -7.75 27.88 -23.10
CA THR A 2 -7.60 27.77 -21.66
C THR A 2 -6.35 26.96 -21.38
N ALA A 3 -5.26 27.66 -21.05
CA ALA A 3 -4.11 27.01 -20.46
C ALA A 3 -4.64 26.16 -19.30
N MET A 4 -4.25 24.90 -19.24
CA MET A 4 -4.52 24.07 -18.08
C MET A 4 -3.76 24.68 -16.90
N GLU A 5 -4.37 25.69 -16.29
CA GLU A 5 -3.87 26.22 -15.04
C GLU A 5 -4.24 25.18 -13.98
N ILE A 6 -3.25 24.43 -13.54
CA ILE A 6 -3.39 23.65 -12.30
C ILE A 6 -3.53 24.69 -11.19
N ASP A 7 -4.75 24.92 -10.79
CA ASP A 7 -5.06 25.74 -9.62
C ASP A 7 -4.70 24.97 -8.35
N VAL A 8 -4.51 25.67 -7.23
CA VAL A 8 -4.29 25.10 -5.89
C VAL A 8 -5.37 24.07 -5.55
N THR A 9 -6.56 24.22 -6.09
CA THR A 9 -7.71 23.33 -5.90
C THR A 9 -7.43 21.89 -6.36
N THR A 10 -6.70 21.68 -7.46
CA THR A 10 -6.45 20.33 -8.01
C THR A 10 -5.58 19.47 -7.08
N PRO A 11 -4.37 19.92 -6.62
CA PRO A 11 -3.61 19.17 -5.63
C PRO A 11 -4.31 19.09 -4.27
N ALA A 12 -5.08 20.11 -3.90
CA ALA A 12 -5.84 20.10 -2.64
C ALA A 12 -6.93 19.03 -2.61
N LEU A 13 -7.55 18.70 -3.74
CA LEU A 13 -8.52 17.60 -3.85
C LEU A 13 -7.84 16.23 -3.76
N LEU A 14 -6.61 16.11 -4.28
CA LEU A 14 -5.85 14.88 -4.23
C LEU A 14 -5.36 14.54 -2.81
N PHE A 15 -5.10 15.54 -1.99
CA PHE A 15 -4.59 15.39 -0.64
C PHE A 15 -5.47 14.49 0.26
N PRO A 16 -6.79 14.72 0.39
CA PRO A 16 -7.65 13.83 1.16
C PRO A 16 -7.71 12.40 0.62
N ALA A 17 -7.69 12.23 -0.71
CA ALA A 17 -7.71 10.92 -1.34
C ALA A 17 -6.47 10.10 -0.97
N ILE A 18 -5.28 10.69 -1.06
CA ILE A 18 -4.02 10.02 -0.69
C ILE A 18 -4.00 9.71 0.81
N SER A 19 -4.48 10.62 1.65
CA SER A 19 -4.56 10.42 3.11
C SER A 19 -5.43 9.22 3.48
N LEU A 20 -6.58 9.06 2.82
CA LEU A 20 -7.46 7.90 3.01
C LEU A 20 -6.81 6.60 2.55
N LEU A 21 -6.09 6.64 1.43
CA LEU A 21 -5.31 5.48 0.97
C LEU A 21 -4.24 5.06 1.98
N LEU A 22 -3.51 6.02 2.55
CA LEU A 22 -2.51 5.75 3.58
C LEU A 22 -3.14 5.14 4.84
N LEU A 23 -4.32 5.60 5.22
CA LEU A 23 -5.05 5.01 6.33
C LEU A 23 -5.41 3.55 6.05
N ALA A 24 -5.89 3.25 4.84
CA ALA A 24 -6.20 1.88 4.42
C ALA A 24 -4.95 0.99 4.44
N TYR A 25 -3.81 1.46 3.95
CA TYR A 25 -2.55 0.73 3.96
C TYR A 25 -2.05 0.47 5.38
N THR A 26 -2.18 1.44 6.28
CA THR A 26 -1.81 1.30 7.69
C THR A 26 -2.67 0.23 8.37
N ASN A 27 -3.96 0.19 8.10
CA ASN A 27 -4.85 -0.85 8.63
C ASN A 27 -4.45 -2.25 8.17
N ARG A 28 -4.06 -2.41 6.90
CA ARG A 28 -3.54 -3.69 6.39
C ARG A 28 -2.25 -4.10 7.07
N PHE A 29 -1.33 -3.16 7.24
CA PHE A 29 -0.07 -3.41 7.93
C PHE A 29 -0.29 -3.89 9.37
N MET A 30 -1.19 -3.25 10.11
CA MET A 30 -1.54 -3.65 11.47
C MET A 30 -2.19 -5.04 11.50
N GLY A 31 -3.05 -5.36 10.55
CA GLY A 31 -3.67 -6.68 10.45
C GLY A 31 -2.65 -7.80 10.29
N ILE A 32 -1.66 -7.63 9.41
CA ILE A 32 -0.60 -8.60 9.19
C ILE A 32 0.33 -8.71 10.39
N THR A 33 0.65 -7.60 11.04
CA THR A 33 1.46 -7.59 12.27
C THR A 33 0.79 -8.39 13.38
N LYS A 34 -0.51 -8.25 13.57
CA LYS A 34 -1.29 -9.05 14.52
C LYS A 34 -1.24 -10.54 14.17
N LEU A 35 -1.38 -10.89 12.91
CA LEU A 35 -1.30 -12.27 12.44
C LEU A 35 0.06 -12.90 12.74
N ILE A 36 1.15 -12.17 12.51
CA ILE A 36 2.51 -12.63 12.82
C ILE A 36 2.68 -12.88 14.31
N ARG A 37 2.17 -11.98 15.15
CA ARG A 37 2.22 -12.17 16.60
C ARG A 37 1.45 -13.41 17.05
N GLN A 38 0.29 -13.67 16.44
CA GLN A 38 -0.49 -14.89 16.72
C GLN A 38 0.26 -16.16 16.29
N LEU A 39 0.88 -16.15 15.10
CA LEU A 39 1.69 -17.27 14.62
C LEU A 39 2.90 -17.52 15.51
N ARG A 40 3.55 -16.45 15.98
CA ARG A 40 4.68 -16.55 16.91
C ARG A 40 4.29 -17.21 18.24
N ARG A 41 3.07 -16.93 18.75
CA ARG A 41 2.55 -17.55 19.97
C ARG A 41 2.23 -19.04 19.78
N LYS A 42 1.86 -19.46 18.57
CA LYS A 42 1.58 -20.86 18.21
C LYS A 42 2.83 -21.68 17.90
N LEU A 43 4.00 -21.08 17.92
CA LEU A 43 5.30 -21.73 17.73
C LEU A 43 5.64 -22.61 18.92
N ASN A 44 4.92 -23.72 19.07
CA ASN A 44 5.32 -24.84 19.88
C ASN A 44 6.12 -25.83 19.03
N ASP A 45 7.11 -26.46 19.60
CA ASP A 45 8.22 -27.23 19.00
C ASP A 45 7.84 -28.26 17.91
N LYS A 46 6.58 -28.63 17.77
CA LYS A 46 6.15 -29.68 16.85
C LYS A 46 5.87 -29.23 15.40
N ASN A 47 5.67 -27.92 15.15
CA ASN A 47 5.25 -27.39 13.85
C ASN A 47 6.18 -26.30 13.28
N TYR A 48 7.43 -26.30 13.72
CA TYR A 48 8.41 -25.26 13.37
C TYR A 48 8.59 -25.05 11.85
N THR A 49 8.62 -26.14 11.08
CA THR A 49 8.81 -26.07 9.63
C THR A 49 7.64 -25.47 8.87
N GLN A 50 6.41 -25.80 9.23
CA GLN A 50 5.22 -25.25 8.59
C GLN A 50 5.04 -23.77 8.92
N VAL A 51 5.22 -23.41 10.18
CA VAL A 51 5.12 -22.03 10.65
C VAL A 51 6.23 -21.16 10.04
N SER A 52 7.44 -21.70 9.87
CA SER A 52 8.55 -21.01 9.22
C SER A 52 8.24 -20.64 7.77
N ARG A 53 7.60 -21.51 7.00
CA ARG A 53 7.17 -21.21 5.63
C ARG A 53 6.09 -20.12 5.58
N GLN A 54 5.12 -20.18 6.48
CA GLN A 54 4.06 -19.17 6.60
C GLN A 54 4.63 -17.80 6.96
N VAL A 55 5.60 -17.75 7.88
CA VAL A 55 6.30 -16.53 8.27
C VAL A 55 7.11 -15.95 7.11
N ALA A 56 7.76 -16.78 6.29
CA ALA A 56 8.51 -16.32 5.12
C ALA A 56 7.59 -15.65 4.08
N ASN A 57 6.42 -16.25 3.80
CA ASN A 57 5.41 -15.68 2.91
C ASN A 57 4.85 -14.36 3.46
N LEU A 58 4.61 -14.28 4.76
CA LEU A 58 4.15 -13.07 5.42
C LEU A 58 5.18 -11.95 5.39
N LYS A 59 6.47 -12.27 5.52
CA LYS A 59 7.55 -11.27 5.36
C LYS A 59 7.54 -10.61 3.98
N TYR A 60 7.33 -11.39 2.92
CA TYR A 60 7.23 -10.85 1.57
C TYR A 60 6.03 -9.90 1.43
N ARG A 61 4.88 -10.29 1.97
CA ARG A 61 3.67 -9.46 1.96
C ARG A 61 3.88 -8.16 2.74
N ILE A 62 4.51 -8.22 3.90
CA ILE A 62 4.86 -7.02 4.69
C ILE A 62 5.75 -6.09 3.90
N LYS A 63 6.76 -6.63 3.22
CA LYS A 63 7.67 -5.83 2.40
C LYS A 63 6.91 -5.10 1.29
N LEU A 64 5.98 -5.76 0.62
CA LEU A 64 5.11 -5.15 -0.38
C LEU A 64 4.27 -4.02 0.21
N ILE A 65 3.66 -4.22 1.37
CA ILE A 65 2.84 -3.21 2.05
C ILE A 65 3.68 -2.00 2.45
N ILE A 66 4.89 -2.21 2.97
CA ILE A 66 5.81 -1.12 3.33
C ILE A 66 6.17 -0.30 2.09
N TRP A 67 6.49 -0.95 0.96
CA TRP A 67 6.80 -0.25 -0.28
C TRP A 67 5.60 0.51 -0.82
N THR A 68 4.41 -0.08 -0.77
CA THR A 68 3.16 0.58 -1.16
C THR A 68 2.92 1.84 -0.32
N GLN A 69 3.08 1.73 0.98
CA GLN A 69 2.89 2.85 1.91
C GLN A 69 3.96 3.93 1.71
N ALA A 70 5.22 3.53 1.55
CA ALA A 70 6.32 4.48 1.32
C ALA A 70 6.12 5.28 0.03
N THR A 71 5.76 4.63 -1.08
CA THR A 71 5.47 5.34 -2.35
C THR A 71 4.26 6.27 -2.23
N GLY A 72 3.23 5.87 -1.48
CA GLY A 72 2.08 6.72 -1.18
C GLY A 72 2.46 7.97 -0.38
N VAL A 73 3.29 7.84 0.64
CA VAL A 73 3.78 8.98 1.44
C VAL A 73 4.62 9.93 0.59
N VAL A 74 5.50 9.40 -0.24
CA VAL A 74 6.32 10.23 -1.14
C VAL A 74 5.43 10.97 -2.16
N SER A 75 4.40 10.32 -2.69
CA SER A 75 3.39 10.97 -3.54
C SER A 75 2.73 12.15 -2.82
N LEU A 76 2.36 11.99 -1.56
CA LEU A 76 1.76 13.04 -0.74
C LEU A 76 2.71 14.24 -0.56
N ILE A 77 4.00 13.98 -0.35
CA ILE A 77 5.03 15.01 -0.22
C ILE A 77 5.10 15.83 -1.52
N PHE A 78 5.17 15.17 -2.68
CA PHE A 78 5.21 15.88 -3.97
C PHE A 78 3.92 16.66 -4.26
N CYS A 79 2.78 16.13 -3.84
CA CYS A 79 1.50 16.85 -3.93
C CYS A 79 1.53 18.14 -3.10
N THR A 80 2.05 18.06 -1.88
CA THR A 80 2.21 19.23 -0.99
C THR A 80 3.19 20.24 -1.56
N LEU A 81 4.32 19.78 -2.12
CA LEU A 81 5.29 20.65 -2.78
C LEU A 81 4.67 21.37 -3.99
N SER A 82 3.82 20.70 -4.75
CA SER A 82 3.07 21.31 -5.85
C SER A 82 2.18 22.45 -5.36
N MET A 83 1.47 22.27 -4.25
CA MET A 83 0.64 23.32 -3.66
C MET A 83 1.48 24.52 -3.22
N ILE A 84 2.60 24.27 -2.55
CA ILE A 84 3.51 25.32 -2.07
C ILE A 84 4.10 26.12 -3.24
N SER A 85 4.49 25.44 -4.31
CA SER A 85 5.10 26.12 -5.48
C SER A 85 4.15 27.11 -6.15
N GLN A 86 2.86 26.89 -6.05
CA GLN A 86 1.87 27.83 -6.60
C GLN A 86 1.81 29.15 -5.84
N PHE A 87 2.09 29.14 -4.55
CA PHE A 87 2.21 30.37 -3.77
C PHE A 87 3.41 31.22 -4.21
N PHE A 88 4.47 30.61 -4.71
CA PHE A 88 5.67 31.29 -5.17
C PHE A 88 5.66 31.62 -6.67
N ALA A 89 4.52 31.45 -7.33
CA ALA A 89 4.35 31.64 -8.78
C ALA A 89 5.32 30.84 -9.65
N ALA A 90 5.88 29.76 -9.12
CA ALA A 90 6.76 28.84 -9.83
C ALA A 90 5.94 27.75 -10.55
N SER A 91 5.24 28.15 -11.60
CA SER A 91 4.27 27.29 -12.30
C SER A 91 4.88 26.01 -12.84
N LEU A 92 6.05 26.06 -13.46
CA LEU A 92 6.71 24.88 -14.04
C LEU A 92 7.07 23.85 -12.97
N PHE A 93 7.62 24.29 -11.85
CA PHE A 93 7.95 23.41 -10.74
C PHE A 93 6.69 22.75 -10.13
N GLY A 94 5.61 23.51 -10.03
CA GLY A 94 4.32 23.01 -9.57
C GLY A 94 3.76 21.91 -10.47
N TYR A 95 3.80 22.10 -11.79
CA TYR A 95 3.35 21.10 -12.77
C TYR A 95 4.17 19.81 -12.69
N LEU A 96 5.50 19.94 -12.63
CA LEU A 96 6.39 18.79 -12.56
C LEU A 96 6.20 18.00 -11.25
N SER A 97 6.09 18.69 -10.13
CA SER A 97 5.87 18.08 -8.82
C SER A 97 4.51 17.36 -8.75
N PHE A 98 3.47 17.96 -9.33
CA PHE A 98 2.15 17.35 -9.40
C PHE A 98 2.16 16.11 -10.31
N GLY A 99 2.76 16.20 -11.49
CA GLY A 99 2.88 15.05 -12.40
C GLY A 99 3.64 13.89 -11.76
N LEU A 100 4.72 14.16 -11.04
CA LEU A 100 5.49 13.14 -10.33
C LEU A 100 4.67 12.52 -9.19
N SER A 101 3.90 13.32 -8.46
CA SER A 101 2.95 12.84 -7.44
C SER A 101 1.95 11.84 -8.02
N LEU A 102 1.37 12.13 -9.18
CA LEU A 102 0.42 11.23 -9.84
C LEU A 102 1.07 9.91 -10.25
N ILE A 103 2.27 9.96 -10.80
CA ILE A 103 3.03 8.75 -11.19
C ILE A 103 3.30 7.87 -9.98
N LEU A 104 3.78 8.46 -8.88
CA LEU A 104 4.05 7.74 -7.64
C LEU A 104 2.77 7.15 -7.03
N MET A 105 1.65 7.85 -7.14
CA MET A 105 0.36 7.34 -6.70
C MET A 105 -0.08 6.11 -7.51
N ILE A 106 0.10 6.15 -8.83
CA ILE A 106 -0.21 5.00 -9.69
C ILE A 106 0.66 3.79 -9.32
N ILE A 107 1.95 4.00 -9.09
CA ILE A 107 2.87 2.94 -8.64
C ILE A 107 2.39 2.34 -7.32
N SER A 108 2.02 3.18 -6.36
CA SER A 108 1.48 2.73 -5.08
C SER A 108 0.21 1.88 -5.23
N LEU A 109 -0.70 2.28 -6.13
CA LEU A 109 -1.93 1.54 -6.42
C LEU A 109 -1.64 0.19 -7.09
N ILE A 110 -0.69 0.13 -8.01
CA ILE A 110 -0.27 -1.12 -8.67
C ILE A 110 0.32 -2.07 -7.64
N LEU A 111 1.20 -1.60 -6.77
CA LEU A 111 1.77 -2.41 -5.69
C LEU A 111 0.68 -2.93 -4.74
N SER A 112 -0.30 -2.10 -4.42
CA SER A 112 -1.45 -2.49 -3.61
C SER A 112 -2.27 -3.60 -4.28
N LEU A 113 -2.48 -3.48 -5.60
CA LEU A 113 -3.21 -4.48 -6.37
C LEU A 113 -2.47 -5.82 -6.38
N LEU A 114 -1.15 -5.80 -6.57
CA LEU A 114 -0.32 -7.01 -6.51
C LEU A 114 -0.41 -7.68 -5.13
N GLU A 115 -0.35 -6.90 -4.07
CA GLU A 115 -0.49 -7.43 -2.70
C GLU A 115 -1.85 -8.11 -2.49
N ILE A 116 -2.94 -7.48 -2.94
CA ILE A 116 -4.29 -8.04 -2.83
C ILE A 116 -4.40 -9.36 -3.61
N THR A 117 -3.83 -9.42 -4.82
CA THR A 117 -3.86 -10.62 -5.65
C THR A 117 -3.11 -11.78 -4.99
N ILE A 118 -1.95 -11.52 -4.41
CA ILE A 118 -1.16 -12.53 -3.70
C ILE A 118 -1.91 -13.00 -2.44
N SER A 119 -2.53 -12.08 -1.71
CA SER A 119 -3.33 -12.39 -0.53
C SER A 119 -4.54 -13.25 -0.86
N ALA A 120 -5.23 -12.95 -1.95
CA ALA A 120 -6.38 -13.71 -2.42
C ALA A 120 -6.00 -15.14 -2.82
N LYS A 121 -4.88 -15.32 -3.52
CA LYS A 121 -4.36 -16.66 -3.86
C LYS A 121 -4.02 -17.50 -2.62
N ALA A 122 -3.35 -16.91 -1.65
CA ALA A 122 -3.01 -17.58 -0.40
C ALA A 122 -4.26 -18.03 0.36
N LEU A 123 -5.29 -17.18 0.41
CA LEU A 123 -6.55 -17.50 1.05
C LEU A 123 -7.28 -18.66 0.35
N ASN A 124 -7.33 -18.66 -0.99
CA ASN A 124 -7.94 -19.74 -1.77
C ASN A 124 -7.26 -21.09 -1.52
N VAL A 125 -5.94 -21.12 -1.46
CA VAL A 125 -5.18 -22.35 -1.17
C VAL A 125 -5.53 -22.90 0.23
N GLU A 126 -5.65 -22.02 1.23
CA GLU A 126 -6.06 -22.44 2.58
C GLU A 126 -7.49 -22.97 2.63
N LEU A 127 -8.43 -22.33 1.94
CA LEU A 127 -9.81 -22.75 1.85
C LEU A 127 -9.95 -24.13 1.18
N GLU A 128 -9.23 -24.37 0.08
CA GLU A 128 -9.20 -25.68 -0.58
C GLU A 128 -8.63 -26.77 0.33
N GLY A 129 -7.60 -26.45 1.10
CA GLY A 129 -7.02 -27.37 2.09
C GLY A 129 -8.01 -27.76 3.17
N MET A 130 -8.78 -26.79 3.69
CA MET A 130 -9.82 -27.02 4.70
C MET A 130 -10.99 -27.85 4.14
N GLU A 131 -11.41 -27.60 2.91
CA GLU A 131 -12.48 -28.32 2.25
C GLU A 131 -12.12 -29.81 2.05
N LYS A 132 -10.88 -30.10 1.65
CA LYS A 132 -10.36 -31.46 1.54
C LYS A 132 -10.30 -32.20 2.88
N GLN A 133 -10.03 -31.50 3.97
CA GLN A 133 -10.06 -32.09 5.31
C GLN A 133 -11.48 -32.44 5.78
N ASN A 134 -12.47 -31.63 5.43
CA ASN A 134 -13.88 -31.90 5.80
C ASN A 134 -14.52 -33.04 5.01
N LEU A 135 -13.97 -33.39 3.85
CA LEU A 135 -14.44 -34.49 3.01
C LEU A 135 -13.84 -35.87 3.38
N ARG A 136 -12.92 -35.91 4.32
CA ARG A 136 -12.36 -37.14 4.91
C ARG A 136 -12.96 -37.42 6.30
#